data_9343b0eac2d1259bc37940adf76ef484
#
_entry.id   9343b0eac2d1259bc37940adf76ef484
#
_cell.length_a   1.000
_cell.length_b   1.000
_cell.length_c   1.000
_cell.angle_alpha   90.00
_cell.angle_beta   90.00
_cell.angle_gamma   90.00
#
_symmetry.space_group_name_H-M   'P 1'
#
loop_
_entity.id
_entity.type
_entity.pdbx_description
1 polymer ?
#
loop_
_entity_poly.entity_id
_entity_poly.type
_entity_poly.pdbx_seq_one_letter_code
_entity_poly.pdbx_strand_id
1 'polypeptide(L)'
;MKKLFSALLAALLLLNLAACGEKEPDDTPSGYDDSLISELYSEEGEYTDAENNTLAYSYHVPRIVSETAVAAALNDEIADQFGALVQEQKNMMASRVSLTCLSVTWTSYWNDSLLCLVVRAEMDGDTSMTETYSYDFFGGKRLMSEDLLARCELSTQDFITAARRTAANYFDETYRDALSGSMGGADFIASYAERRAWTLSDENINAEMRIYLDGGALHMIVPIGSFAGAESYDADLALDLS
;
A
#
# COMPACT_ATOMS: atom_id res chain seq x y z
N MET A 1 19.15 61.32 -8.99
CA MET A 1 18.97 60.46 -7.83
C MET A 1 17.80 59.44 -7.97
N LYS A 2 16.62 59.81 -8.55
CA LYS A 2 15.48 58.89 -8.70
C LYS A 2 15.71 57.69 -9.62
N LYS A 3 16.55 57.80 -10.65
CA LYS A 3 16.84 56.70 -11.60
C LYS A 3 17.82 55.64 -11.06
N LEU A 4 18.69 55.97 -10.11
CA LEU A 4 19.61 55.02 -9.46
C LEU A 4 18.89 54.14 -8.41
N PHE A 5 17.85 54.69 -7.74
CA PHE A 5 17.06 53.91 -6.80
C PHE A 5 16.16 52.86 -7.46
N SER A 6 15.69 53.16 -8.67
CA SER A 6 14.84 52.19 -9.43
C SER A 6 15.63 51.02 -9.94
N ALA A 7 16.91 51.25 -10.34
CA ALA A 7 17.79 50.16 -10.80
C ALA A 7 18.25 49.24 -9.65
N LEU A 8 18.46 49.83 -8.45
CA LEU A 8 18.84 49.03 -7.27
C LEU A 8 17.72 48.15 -6.76
N LEU A 9 16.46 48.65 -6.82
CA LEU A 9 15.27 47.89 -6.42
C LEU A 9 14.97 46.71 -7.39
N ALA A 10 15.18 46.93 -8.70
CA ALA A 10 15.05 45.87 -9.71
C ALA A 10 16.11 44.78 -9.56
N ALA A 11 17.34 45.13 -9.21
CA ALA A 11 18.42 44.18 -8.96
C ALA A 11 18.18 43.36 -7.68
N LEU A 12 17.59 43.93 -6.63
CA LEU A 12 17.22 43.21 -5.42
C LEU A 12 16.04 42.24 -5.64
N LEU A 13 15.09 42.58 -6.52
CA LEU A 13 13.97 41.70 -6.87
C LEU A 13 14.41 40.52 -7.75
N LEU A 14 15.42 40.71 -8.59
CA LEU A 14 15.97 39.62 -9.41
C LEU A 14 16.83 38.64 -8.60
N LEU A 15 17.46 39.08 -7.52
CA LEU A 15 18.22 38.21 -6.61
C LEU A 15 17.33 37.32 -5.74
N ASN A 16 16.10 37.71 -5.46
CA ASN A 16 15.15 36.85 -4.73
C ASN A 16 14.41 35.81 -5.61
N LEU A 17 14.47 35.94 -6.93
CA LEU A 17 13.93 34.94 -7.85
C LEU A 17 14.92 33.81 -8.19
N ALA A 18 16.19 33.98 -7.83
CA ALA A 18 17.22 32.94 -8.01
C ALA A 18 17.41 32.03 -6.77
N ALA A 19 16.64 32.22 -5.70
CA ALA A 19 16.74 31.43 -4.47
C ALA A 19 15.62 30.38 -4.30
N CYS A 20 14.69 30.29 -5.25
CA CYS A 20 13.85 29.10 -5.43
C CYS A 20 14.49 28.21 -6.50
N GLY A 21 15.67 27.67 -6.21
CA GLY A 21 16.13 26.46 -6.84
C GLY A 21 15.18 25.36 -6.37
N GLU A 22 14.27 24.91 -7.24
CA GLU A 22 13.80 23.55 -7.18
C GLU A 22 15.06 22.70 -7.07
N LYS A 23 15.26 22.02 -5.94
CA LYS A 23 16.13 20.87 -5.92
C LYS A 23 15.50 19.93 -6.94
N GLU A 24 16.10 19.83 -8.12
CA GLU A 24 15.90 18.64 -8.94
C GLU A 24 16.11 17.44 -8.00
N PRO A 25 15.20 16.45 -8.02
CA PRO A 25 15.46 15.24 -7.29
C PRO A 25 16.86 14.78 -7.70
N ASP A 26 17.67 14.46 -6.71
CA ASP A 26 19.04 13.98 -6.92
C ASP A 26 18.91 12.60 -7.58
N ASP A 27 18.84 12.60 -8.93
CA ASP A 27 18.78 11.39 -9.78
C ASP A 27 20.13 10.64 -9.77
N THR A 28 20.89 10.75 -8.70
CA THR A 28 22.00 9.85 -8.48
C THR A 28 21.40 8.49 -8.13
N PRO A 29 21.50 7.46 -9.00
CA PRO A 29 20.96 6.15 -8.67
C PRO A 29 21.56 5.71 -7.34
N SER A 30 20.74 5.49 -6.35
CA SER A 30 21.18 5.04 -5.01
C SER A 30 21.88 3.68 -5.07
N GLY A 31 21.84 3.02 -6.23
CA GLY A 31 22.28 1.62 -6.39
C GLY A 31 21.28 0.61 -5.82
N TYR A 32 20.14 1.10 -5.34
CA TYR A 32 19.04 0.27 -4.84
C TYR A 32 17.82 0.49 -5.74
N ASP A 33 17.43 -0.55 -6.43
CA ASP A 33 16.30 -0.57 -7.37
C ASP A 33 15.71 -1.98 -7.50
N ASP A 34 14.75 -2.16 -8.39
CA ASP A 34 14.05 -3.43 -8.59
C ASP A 34 14.93 -4.57 -9.10
N SER A 35 16.19 -4.33 -9.50
CA SER A 35 17.14 -5.40 -9.79
C SER A 35 17.50 -6.24 -8.56
N LEU A 36 17.22 -5.71 -7.36
CA LEU A 36 17.36 -6.39 -6.07
C LEU A 36 16.09 -7.20 -5.67
N ILE A 37 15.12 -7.28 -6.57
CA ILE A 37 13.92 -8.10 -6.42
C ILE A 37 13.90 -9.11 -7.58
N SER A 38 13.73 -10.37 -7.26
CA SER A 38 13.45 -11.44 -8.22
C SER A 38 12.07 -12.01 -7.96
N GLU A 39 11.58 -12.90 -8.80
CA GLU A 39 10.30 -13.55 -8.59
C GLU A 39 10.46 -15.04 -8.25
N LEU A 40 9.75 -15.50 -7.22
CA LEU A 40 9.60 -16.91 -6.88
C LEU A 40 8.62 -17.58 -7.85
N TYR A 41 7.55 -16.89 -8.22
CA TYR A 41 6.60 -17.23 -9.27
C TYR A 41 6.45 -16.05 -10.21
N SER A 42 6.38 -16.32 -11.52
CA SER A 42 6.15 -15.35 -12.60
C SER A 42 5.36 -16.06 -13.70
N GLU A 43 4.06 -16.17 -13.51
CA GLU A 43 3.16 -16.95 -14.39
C GLU A 43 1.85 -16.21 -14.60
N GLU A 44 1.41 -16.15 -15.84
CA GLU A 44 0.11 -15.59 -16.21
C GLU A 44 -0.54 -16.43 -17.33
N GLY A 45 -1.86 -16.42 -17.43
CA GLY A 45 -2.56 -17.16 -18.44
C GLY A 45 -4.07 -17.17 -18.28
N GLU A 46 -4.70 -18.09 -19.02
CA GLU A 46 -6.11 -18.40 -18.91
C GLU A 46 -6.29 -19.84 -18.45
N TYR A 47 -7.26 -20.06 -17.61
CA TYR A 47 -7.63 -21.38 -17.09
C TYR A 47 -9.12 -21.62 -17.32
N THR A 48 -9.47 -22.84 -17.77
CA THR A 48 -10.87 -23.24 -17.95
C THR A 48 -11.19 -24.41 -16.99
N ASP A 49 -12.15 -24.18 -16.11
CA ASP A 49 -12.60 -25.14 -15.10
C ASP A 49 -13.44 -26.29 -15.69
N ALA A 50 -13.94 -27.18 -14.84
CA ALA A 50 -14.80 -28.30 -15.25
C ALA A 50 -16.19 -27.87 -15.76
N GLU A 51 -16.65 -26.65 -15.39
CA GLU A 51 -17.93 -26.07 -15.80
C GLU A 51 -17.83 -25.24 -17.08
N ASN A 52 -16.63 -25.17 -17.68
CA ASN A 52 -16.26 -24.35 -18.83
C ASN A 52 -16.25 -22.86 -18.57
N ASN A 53 -16.07 -22.40 -17.33
CA ASN A 53 -15.75 -21.02 -17.04
C ASN A 53 -14.27 -20.77 -17.34
N THR A 54 -13.98 -19.70 -18.09
CA THR A 54 -12.59 -19.29 -18.37
C THR A 54 -12.25 -18.09 -17.52
N LEU A 55 -11.18 -18.22 -16.73
CA LEU A 55 -10.66 -17.22 -15.81
C LEU A 55 -9.24 -16.85 -16.22
N ALA A 56 -8.93 -15.57 -16.29
CA ALA A 56 -7.55 -15.11 -16.38
C ALA A 56 -6.89 -15.17 -15.01
N TYR A 57 -5.61 -15.53 -14.97
CA TYR A 57 -4.82 -15.51 -13.75
C TYR A 57 -3.45 -14.88 -13.98
N SER A 58 -2.88 -14.30 -12.92
CA SER A 58 -1.55 -13.66 -12.95
C SER A 58 -0.87 -13.80 -11.58
N TYR A 59 0.20 -14.60 -11.49
CA TYR A 59 0.90 -14.88 -10.25
C TYR A 59 2.34 -14.41 -10.31
N HIS A 60 2.63 -13.30 -9.63
CA HIS A 60 3.94 -12.70 -9.46
C HIS A 60 4.26 -12.63 -7.98
N VAL A 61 5.03 -13.56 -7.46
CA VAL A 61 5.43 -13.60 -6.04
C VAL A 61 6.87 -13.13 -5.94
N PRO A 62 7.15 -12.02 -5.23
CA PRO A 62 8.47 -11.43 -5.17
C PRO A 62 9.41 -12.18 -4.22
N ARG A 63 10.71 -11.94 -4.42
CA ARG A 63 11.80 -12.41 -3.57
C ARG A 63 12.89 -11.35 -3.48
N ILE A 64 13.26 -10.95 -2.27
CA ILE A 64 14.35 -10.01 -2.01
C ILE A 64 15.70 -10.69 -2.30
N VAL A 65 16.52 -10.09 -3.15
CA VAL A 65 17.86 -10.58 -3.52
C VAL A 65 18.88 -10.01 -2.55
N SER A 66 19.15 -10.75 -1.48
CA SER A 66 20.15 -10.41 -0.47
C SER A 66 20.64 -11.69 0.22
N GLU A 67 21.92 -11.73 0.59
CA GLU A 67 22.53 -12.88 1.27
C GLU A 67 22.35 -12.89 2.80
N THR A 68 21.62 -11.91 3.36
CA THR A 68 21.39 -11.82 4.79
C THR A 68 20.38 -12.86 5.28
N ALA A 69 20.55 -13.34 6.50
CA ALA A 69 19.58 -14.22 7.14
C ALA A 69 18.20 -13.55 7.32
N VAL A 70 18.17 -12.22 7.46
CA VAL A 70 16.93 -11.43 7.59
C VAL A 70 16.15 -11.43 6.28
N ALA A 71 16.81 -11.21 5.13
CA ALA A 71 16.16 -11.30 3.82
C ALA A 71 15.68 -12.72 3.54
N ALA A 72 16.45 -13.74 3.92
CA ALA A 72 16.02 -15.13 3.81
C ALA A 72 14.74 -15.39 4.61
N ALA A 73 14.66 -14.93 5.86
CA ALA A 73 13.46 -15.06 6.68
C ALA A 73 12.23 -14.33 6.09
N LEU A 74 12.42 -13.11 5.53
CA LEU A 74 11.36 -12.41 4.82
C LEU A 74 10.89 -13.16 3.57
N ASN A 75 11.83 -13.73 2.82
CA ASN A 75 11.51 -14.53 1.63
C ASN A 75 10.76 -15.82 2.01
N ASP A 76 11.11 -16.45 3.12
CA ASP A 76 10.39 -17.62 3.63
C ASP A 76 8.94 -17.22 4.02
N GLU A 77 8.75 -16.08 4.71
CA GLU A 77 7.42 -15.55 5.07
C GLU A 77 6.56 -15.26 3.82
N ILE A 78 7.13 -14.60 2.79
CA ILE A 78 6.46 -14.34 1.50
C ILE A 78 6.10 -15.65 0.80
N ALA A 79 7.02 -16.62 0.80
CA ALA A 79 6.80 -17.93 0.18
C ALA A 79 5.72 -18.74 0.91
N ASP A 80 5.72 -18.74 2.24
CA ASP A 80 4.74 -19.45 3.06
C ASP A 80 3.33 -18.86 2.89
N GLN A 81 3.22 -17.55 2.68
CA GLN A 81 1.94 -16.88 2.53
C GLN A 81 1.46 -16.87 1.08
N PHE A 82 2.19 -16.24 0.18
CA PHE A 82 1.78 -16.05 -1.21
C PHE A 82 2.21 -17.20 -2.12
N GLY A 83 3.37 -17.79 -1.88
CA GLY A 83 3.84 -18.94 -2.63
C GLY A 83 2.97 -20.17 -2.38
N ALA A 84 2.57 -20.43 -1.14
CA ALA A 84 1.63 -21.50 -0.79
C ALA A 84 0.25 -21.29 -1.45
N LEU A 85 -0.24 -20.03 -1.46
CA LEU A 85 -1.49 -19.66 -2.13
C LEU A 85 -1.43 -19.99 -3.63
N VAL A 86 -0.37 -19.58 -4.33
CA VAL A 86 -0.16 -19.91 -5.75
C VAL A 86 -0.08 -21.41 -5.96
N GLN A 87 0.62 -22.14 -5.09
CA GLN A 87 0.70 -23.61 -5.21
C GLN A 87 -0.66 -24.28 -5.03
N GLU A 88 -1.53 -23.75 -4.17
CA GLU A 88 -2.91 -24.21 -4.02
C GLU A 88 -3.71 -24.00 -5.31
N GLN A 89 -3.62 -22.80 -5.94
CA GLN A 89 -4.28 -22.55 -7.22
C GLN A 89 -3.80 -23.51 -8.33
N LYS A 90 -2.51 -23.83 -8.40
CA LYS A 90 -1.98 -24.83 -9.34
C LYS A 90 -2.59 -26.22 -9.11
N ASN A 91 -2.81 -26.61 -7.87
CA ASN A 91 -3.47 -27.86 -7.53
C ASN A 91 -4.96 -27.84 -7.94
N MET A 92 -5.64 -26.71 -7.79
CA MET A 92 -7.00 -26.49 -8.27
C MET A 92 -7.08 -26.61 -9.80
N MET A 93 -6.16 -25.97 -10.54
CA MET A 93 -6.07 -26.09 -11.99
C MET A 93 -5.88 -27.56 -12.43
N ALA A 94 -4.97 -28.28 -11.78
CA ALA A 94 -4.72 -29.69 -12.08
C ALA A 94 -5.95 -30.57 -11.82
N SER A 95 -6.79 -30.18 -10.86
CA SER A 95 -8.02 -30.89 -10.49
C SER A 95 -9.26 -30.36 -11.24
N ARG A 96 -9.10 -29.38 -12.12
CA ARG A 96 -10.18 -28.70 -12.86
C ARG A 96 -11.25 -28.07 -11.96
N VAL A 97 -10.83 -27.55 -10.79
CA VAL A 97 -11.67 -26.84 -9.84
C VAL A 97 -11.53 -25.31 -10.09
N SER A 98 -12.58 -24.54 -9.85
CA SER A 98 -12.56 -23.09 -9.99
C SER A 98 -11.52 -22.46 -9.06
N LEU A 99 -10.83 -21.42 -9.53
CA LEU A 99 -9.81 -20.71 -8.77
C LEU A 99 -10.44 -19.85 -7.68
N THR A 100 -9.80 -19.79 -6.52
CA THR A 100 -10.18 -18.91 -5.40
C THR A 100 -9.27 -17.68 -5.29
N CYS A 101 -8.11 -17.68 -5.95
CA CYS A 101 -7.23 -16.52 -6.09
C CYS A 101 -6.93 -16.33 -7.58
N LEU A 102 -7.19 -15.14 -8.09
CA LEU A 102 -7.02 -14.81 -9.50
C LEU A 102 -5.68 -14.14 -9.78
N SER A 103 -5.18 -13.33 -8.85
CA SER A 103 -3.87 -12.72 -9.02
C SER A 103 -3.09 -12.62 -7.72
N VAL A 104 -1.76 -12.67 -7.85
CA VAL A 104 -0.81 -12.22 -6.85
C VAL A 104 0.12 -11.24 -7.56
N THR A 105 0.17 -10.01 -7.08
CA THR A 105 0.98 -8.93 -7.63
C THR A 105 1.80 -8.27 -6.54
N TRP A 106 2.84 -7.53 -6.93
CA TRP A 106 3.63 -6.77 -5.98
C TRP A 106 4.03 -5.42 -6.55
N THR A 107 4.31 -4.49 -5.64
CA THR A 107 4.85 -3.17 -5.95
C THR A 107 5.96 -2.85 -4.97
N SER A 108 7.06 -2.31 -5.47
CA SER A 108 8.19 -1.84 -4.68
C SER A 108 8.18 -0.33 -4.54
N TYR A 109 8.54 0.15 -3.36
CA TYR A 109 8.76 1.56 -3.08
C TYR A 109 10.14 1.72 -2.45
N TRP A 110 10.99 2.50 -3.10
CA TRP A 110 12.36 2.73 -2.67
C TRP A 110 12.51 4.07 -1.98
N ASN A 111 13.09 4.05 -0.78
CA ASN A 111 13.44 5.24 -0.01
C ASN A 111 14.91 5.11 0.38
N ASP A 112 15.83 5.55 -0.47
CA ASP A 112 17.27 5.27 -0.41
C ASP A 112 17.53 3.74 -0.36
N SER A 113 18.14 3.24 0.72
CA SER A 113 18.39 1.80 0.92
C SER A 113 17.20 1.02 1.47
N LEU A 114 16.09 1.68 1.77
CA LEU A 114 14.88 1.05 2.28
C LEU A 114 13.97 0.63 1.13
N LEU A 115 13.76 -0.67 1.02
CA LEU A 115 12.69 -1.28 0.23
C LEU A 115 11.44 -1.41 1.10
N CYS A 116 10.32 -0.84 0.64
CA CYS A 116 8.98 -1.20 1.09
C CYS A 116 8.30 -1.99 -0.04
N LEU A 117 7.97 -3.24 0.22
CA LEU A 117 7.36 -4.16 -0.72
C LEU A 117 5.91 -4.40 -0.29
N VAL A 118 4.96 -4.12 -1.19
CA VAL A 118 3.53 -4.38 -0.99
C VAL A 118 3.16 -5.55 -1.88
N VAL A 119 2.66 -6.63 -1.30
CA VAL A 119 2.20 -7.84 -2.03
C VAL A 119 0.70 -7.97 -1.83
N ARG A 120 -0.02 -8.10 -2.95
CA ARG A 120 -1.49 -8.21 -2.96
C ARG A 120 -1.93 -9.46 -3.69
N ALA A 121 -2.83 -10.22 -3.07
CA ALA A 121 -3.57 -11.29 -3.70
C ALA A 121 -5.03 -10.88 -3.87
N GLU A 122 -5.57 -11.02 -5.09
CA GLU A 122 -6.98 -10.81 -5.39
C GLU A 122 -7.70 -12.15 -5.42
N MET A 123 -8.66 -12.28 -4.52
CA MET A 123 -9.43 -13.49 -4.34
C MET A 123 -10.74 -13.41 -5.10
N ASP A 124 -11.34 -14.55 -5.40
CA ASP A 124 -12.71 -14.60 -5.91
C ASP A 124 -13.68 -13.94 -4.92
N GLY A 125 -14.70 -13.22 -5.43
CA GLY A 125 -15.69 -12.54 -4.61
C GLY A 125 -15.30 -11.14 -4.12
N ASP A 126 -14.44 -10.43 -4.85
CA ASP A 126 -14.02 -9.04 -4.57
C ASP A 126 -13.28 -8.86 -3.23
N THR A 127 -12.65 -9.92 -2.72
CA THR A 127 -11.80 -9.85 -1.54
C THR A 127 -10.33 -9.75 -1.92
N SER A 128 -9.52 -9.12 -1.09
CA SER A 128 -8.07 -9.04 -1.29
C SER A 128 -7.34 -9.28 0.03
N MET A 129 -6.13 -9.86 -0.11
CA MET A 129 -5.16 -9.96 0.98
C MET A 129 -3.96 -9.12 0.58
N THR A 130 -3.59 -8.16 1.42
CA THR A 130 -2.44 -7.27 1.16
C THR A 130 -1.48 -7.36 2.33
N GLU A 131 -0.19 -7.54 2.05
CA GLU A 131 0.87 -7.51 3.08
C GLU A 131 1.97 -6.55 2.70
N THR A 132 2.67 -6.04 3.71
CA THR A 132 3.77 -5.08 3.55
C THR A 132 5.03 -5.62 4.21
N TYR A 133 6.16 -5.55 3.49
CA TYR A 133 7.46 -5.98 3.97
C TYR A 133 8.45 -4.84 3.80
N SER A 134 9.15 -4.47 4.86
CA SER A 134 10.15 -3.40 4.81
C SER A 134 11.53 -3.92 5.15
N TYR A 135 12.49 -3.72 4.23
CA TYR A 135 13.84 -4.20 4.35
C TYR A 135 14.87 -3.09 4.04
N ASP A 136 15.75 -2.81 4.99
CA ASP A 136 16.84 -1.86 4.81
C ASP A 136 18.09 -2.61 4.32
N PHE A 137 18.44 -2.42 3.07
CA PHE A 137 19.59 -3.07 2.44
C PHE A 137 20.93 -2.61 3.04
N PHE A 138 21.04 -1.35 3.45
CA PHE A 138 22.27 -0.84 4.07
C PHE A 138 22.49 -1.45 5.45
N GLY A 139 21.45 -1.54 6.26
CA GLY A 139 21.51 -2.12 7.60
C GLY A 139 21.35 -3.65 7.63
N GLY A 140 20.96 -4.28 6.52
CA GLY A 140 20.67 -5.72 6.44
C GLY A 140 19.57 -6.16 7.41
N LYS A 141 18.54 -5.30 7.64
CA LYS A 141 17.52 -5.54 8.67
C LYS A 141 16.09 -5.33 8.15
N ARG A 142 15.15 -6.08 8.73
CA ARG A 142 13.72 -5.81 8.63
C ARG A 142 13.39 -4.55 9.42
N LEU A 143 12.49 -3.71 8.90
CA LEU A 143 11.88 -2.62 9.63
C LEU A 143 10.43 -2.97 9.95
N MET A 144 10.05 -2.77 11.21
CA MET A 144 8.67 -2.93 11.66
C MET A 144 7.94 -1.57 11.59
N SER A 145 6.64 -1.57 11.83
CA SER A 145 5.83 -0.34 11.78
C SER A 145 6.41 0.77 12.68
N GLU A 146 6.88 0.43 13.89
CA GLU A 146 7.52 1.39 14.80
C GLU A 146 8.78 2.04 14.23
N ASP A 147 9.60 1.30 13.47
CA ASP A 147 10.80 1.83 12.82
C ASP A 147 10.44 2.82 11.70
N LEU A 148 9.37 2.52 10.94
CA LEU A 148 8.87 3.40 9.88
C LEU A 148 8.27 4.68 10.47
N LEU A 149 7.50 4.57 11.55
CA LEU A 149 6.97 5.74 12.28
C LEU A 149 8.10 6.62 12.81
N ALA A 150 9.14 6.02 13.40
CA ALA A 150 10.30 6.76 13.88
C ALA A 150 11.04 7.50 12.76
N ARG A 151 11.13 6.93 11.55
CA ARG A 151 11.68 7.63 10.37
C ARG A 151 10.85 8.84 9.94
N CYS A 152 9.54 8.80 10.17
CA CYS A 152 8.61 9.91 9.91
C CYS A 152 8.51 10.89 11.08
N GLU A 153 9.31 10.72 12.14
CA GLU A 153 9.22 11.52 13.39
C GLU A 153 7.81 11.51 14.00
N LEU A 154 7.08 10.40 13.82
CA LEU A 154 5.69 10.26 14.22
C LEU A 154 5.57 9.34 15.43
N SER A 155 4.92 9.79 16.50
CA SER A 155 4.60 8.93 17.62
C SER A 155 3.48 7.94 17.25
N THR A 156 3.46 6.77 17.86
CA THR A 156 2.38 5.78 17.67
C THR A 156 1.00 6.37 17.94
N GLN A 157 0.86 7.23 18.93
CA GLN A 157 -0.43 7.86 19.28
C GLN A 157 -0.89 8.86 18.20
N ASP A 158 0.04 9.66 17.66
CA ASP A 158 -0.26 10.60 16.59
C ASP A 158 -0.60 9.85 15.30
N PHE A 159 0.13 8.78 15.02
CA PHE A 159 -0.17 7.87 13.90
C PHE A 159 -1.59 7.32 14.00
N ILE A 160 -1.97 6.67 15.10
CA ILE A 160 -3.32 6.10 15.29
C ILE A 160 -4.39 7.17 15.13
N THR A 161 -4.14 8.39 15.64
CA THR A 161 -5.08 9.52 15.52
C THR A 161 -5.25 9.94 14.06
N ALA A 162 -4.15 10.11 13.33
CA ALA A 162 -4.18 10.46 11.91
C ALA A 162 -4.77 9.32 11.05
N ALA A 163 -4.43 8.07 11.34
CA ALA A 163 -4.96 6.89 10.65
C ALA A 163 -6.48 6.79 10.76
N ARG A 164 -7.03 6.99 11.96
CA ARG A 164 -8.50 7.02 12.15
C ARG A 164 -9.16 8.15 11.38
N ARG A 165 -8.56 9.33 11.39
CA ARG A 165 -9.08 10.48 10.64
C ARG A 165 -9.07 10.20 9.13
N THR A 166 -7.94 9.71 8.60
CA THR A 166 -7.81 9.38 7.18
C THR A 166 -8.80 8.29 6.76
N ALA A 167 -8.91 7.21 7.53
CA ALA A 167 -9.86 6.13 7.25
C ALA A 167 -11.32 6.59 7.35
N ALA A 168 -11.65 7.45 8.34
CA ALA A 168 -12.97 8.03 8.46
C ALA A 168 -13.35 8.89 7.25
N ASN A 169 -12.45 9.77 6.83
CA ASN A 169 -12.67 10.63 5.67
C ASN A 169 -12.86 9.80 4.38
N TYR A 170 -12.03 8.79 4.18
CA TYR A 170 -12.14 7.87 3.04
C TYR A 170 -13.46 7.12 3.04
N PHE A 171 -13.86 6.54 4.17
CA PHE A 171 -15.13 5.82 4.32
C PHE A 171 -16.33 6.74 4.04
N ASP A 172 -16.36 7.92 4.68
CA ASP A 172 -17.43 8.88 4.56
C ASP A 172 -17.54 9.44 3.13
N GLU A 173 -16.41 9.61 2.42
CA GLU A 173 -16.40 10.03 1.03
C GLU A 173 -16.87 8.94 0.08
N THR A 174 -16.39 7.71 0.25
CA THR A 174 -16.76 6.55 -0.56
C THR A 174 -18.27 6.31 -0.56
N TYR A 175 -18.92 6.47 0.59
CA TYR A 175 -20.33 6.17 0.75
C TYR A 175 -21.25 7.40 0.82
N ARG A 176 -20.74 8.59 0.53
CA ARG A 176 -21.48 9.87 0.57
C ARG A 176 -22.73 9.87 -0.29
N ASP A 177 -22.61 9.38 -1.52
CA ASP A 177 -23.72 9.38 -2.48
C ASP A 177 -24.78 8.35 -2.11
N ALA A 178 -24.38 7.23 -1.51
CA ALA A 178 -25.33 6.22 -1.01
C ALA A 178 -26.16 6.74 0.16
N LEU A 179 -25.56 7.55 1.04
CA LEU A 179 -26.29 8.21 2.14
C LEU A 179 -27.28 9.28 1.66
N SER A 180 -26.94 10.00 0.60
CA SER A 180 -27.77 11.11 0.06
C SER A 180 -28.83 10.66 -0.93
N GLY A 181 -28.73 9.43 -1.45
CA GLY A 181 -29.61 8.88 -2.48
C GLY A 181 -30.81 8.08 -1.94
N SER A 182 -31.49 7.40 -2.87
CA SER A 182 -32.66 6.55 -2.56
C SER A 182 -32.36 5.32 -1.70
N MET A 183 -31.09 4.99 -1.48
CA MET A 183 -30.62 3.93 -0.59
C MET A 183 -30.60 4.36 0.89
N GLY A 184 -30.81 5.63 1.23
CA GLY A 184 -30.72 6.19 2.58
C GLY A 184 -31.85 5.82 3.52
N GLY A 185 -32.45 4.63 3.42
CA GLY A 185 -33.43 4.11 4.39
C GLY A 185 -32.82 3.89 5.78
N ALA A 186 -33.68 3.77 6.81
CA ALA A 186 -33.23 3.59 8.19
C ALA A 186 -32.27 2.41 8.38
N ASP A 187 -32.51 1.30 7.68
CA ASP A 187 -31.66 0.11 7.75
C ASP A 187 -30.27 0.35 7.13
N PHE A 188 -30.19 1.11 6.03
CA PHE A 188 -28.90 1.49 5.43
C PHE A 188 -28.11 2.41 6.37
N ILE A 189 -28.76 3.39 6.99
CA ILE A 189 -28.12 4.31 7.96
C ILE A 189 -27.58 3.54 9.16
N ALA A 190 -28.32 2.57 9.69
CA ALA A 190 -27.88 1.72 10.79
C ALA A 190 -26.66 0.87 10.38
N SER A 191 -26.71 0.23 9.22
CA SER A 191 -25.62 -0.56 8.66
C SER A 191 -24.39 0.29 8.34
N TYR A 192 -24.57 1.53 7.86
CA TYR A 192 -23.48 2.48 7.66
C TYR A 192 -22.75 2.79 8.96
N ALA A 193 -23.48 3.10 10.03
CA ALA A 193 -22.89 3.40 11.32
C ALA A 193 -22.10 2.20 11.89
N GLU A 194 -22.63 0.98 11.73
CA GLU A 194 -21.98 -0.25 12.15
C GLU A 194 -20.67 -0.50 11.38
N ARG A 195 -20.71 -0.44 10.04
CA ARG A 195 -19.52 -0.69 9.20
C ARG A 195 -18.46 0.39 9.37
N ARG A 196 -18.88 1.66 9.56
CA ARG A 196 -17.97 2.75 9.88
C ARG A 196 -17.28 2.52 11.24
N ALA A 197 -18.04 2.12 12.26
CA ALA A 197 -17.50 1.83 13.59
C ALA A 197 -16.52 0.64 13.54
N TRP A 198 -16.83 -0.39 12.77
CA TRP A 198 -15.94 -1.53 12.56
C TRP A 198 -14.64 -1.08 11.85
N THR A 199 -14.73 -0.34 10.74
CA THR A 199 -13.57 0.21 10.03
C THR A 199 -12.63 0.98 10.96
N LEU A 200 -13.19 1.77 11.89
CA LEU A 200 -12.43 2.63 12.81
C LEU A 200 -12.10 1.98 14.16
N SER A 201 -12.35 0.68 14.30
CA SER A 201 -12.10 -0.05 15.55
C SER A 201 -10.60 -0.18 15.87
N ASP A 202 -10.29 -0.45 17.13
CA ASP A 202 -8.91 -0.72 17.58
C ASP A 202 -8.32 -2.01 16.97
N GLU A 203 -9.17 -2.92 16.51
CA GLU A 203 -8.76 -4.12 15.79
C GLU A 203 -8.15 -3.78 14.42
N ASN A 204 -8.76 -2.82 13.72
CA ASN A 204 -8.37 -2.42 12.38
C ASN A 204 -7.34 -1.29 12.36
N ILE A 205 -7.36 -0.40 13.36
CA ILE A 205 -6.45 0.77 13.44
C ILE A 205 -5.69 0.73 14.76
N ASN A 206 -4.46 0.26 14.70
CA ASN A 206 -3.57 0.06 15.84
C ASN A 206 -2.09 0.25 15.45
N ALA A 207 -1.17 -0.01 16.36
CA ALA A 207 0.26 0.15 16.15
C ALA A 207 0.88 -0.91 15.20
N GLU A 208 0.19 -2.02 14.98
CA GLU A 208 0.68 -3.16 14.18
C GLU A 208 0.10 -3.16 12.75
N MET A 209 -0.55 -2.05 12.36
CA MET A 209 -1.09 -1.90 11.00
C MET A 209 0.00 -2.11 9.94
N ARG A 210 -0.42 -2.63 8.82
CA ARG A 210 0.40 -2.70 7.60
C ARG A 210 0.62 -1.30 7.06
N ILE A 211 1.86 -0.81 7.15
CA ILE A 211 2.27 0.50 6.66
C ILE A 211 3.52 0.39 5.79
N TYR A 212 3.71 1.36 4.92
CA TYR A 212 4.89 1.47 4.08
C TYR A 212 5.18 2.92 3.71
N LEU A 213 6.39 3.19 3.19
CA LEU A 213 6.80 4.51 2.71
C LEU A 213 6.83 4.54 1.19
N ASP A 214 6.21 5.55 0.59
CA ASP A 214 6.32 5.89 -0.82
C ASP A 214 6.79 7.34 -0.97
N GLY A 215 7.99 7.56 -1.52
CA GLY A 215 8.57 8.89 -1.72
C GLY A 215 8.61 9.76 -0.44
N GLY A 216 8.72 9.12 0.73
CA GLY A 216 8.67 9.78 2.04
C GLY A 216 7.26 9.99 2.61
N ALA A 217 6.20 9.72 1.86
CA ALA A 217 4.84 9.69 2.37
C ALA A 217 4.57 8.34 3.07
N LEU A 218 3.93 8.39 4.24
CA LEU A 218 3.52 7.19 4.95
C LEU A 218 2.16 6.73 4.42
N HIS A 219 2.10 5.49 3.97
CA HIS A 219 0.89 4.81 3.53
C HIS A 219 0.47 3.75 4.54
N MET A 220 -0.83 3.45 4.58
CA MET A 220 -1.41 2.41 5.42
C MET A 220 -2.42 1.57 4.66
N ILE A 221 -2.44 0.27 4.92
CA ILE A 221 -3.45 -0.65 4.41
C ILE A 221 -4.52 -0.84 5.49
N VAL A 222 -5.74 -0.40 5.18
CA VAL A 222 -6.87 -0.38 6.14
C VAL A 222 -8.00 -1.24 5.60
N PRO A 223 -8.52 -2.20 6.37
CA PRO A 223 -9.76 -2.89 6.02
C PRO A 223 -10.96 -1.94 6.15
N ILE A 224 -11.66 -1.75 5.05
CA ILE A 224 -12.83 -0.88 4.93
C ILE A 224 -14.09 -1.74 4.86
N GLY A 225 -15.06 -1.51 5.73
CA GLY A 225 -16.34 -2.21 5.68
C GLY A 225 -17.10 -1.92 4.39
N SER A 226 -17.53 -2.96 3.69
CA SER A 226 -18.17 -2.86 2.37
C SER A 226 -19.69 -3.05 2.44
N PHE A 227 -20.41 -2.46 1.47
CA PHE A 227 -21.84 -2.67 1.23
C PHE A 227 -22.10 -3.51 -0.04
N ALA A 228 -21.07 -3.93 -0.73
CA ALA A 228 -21.16 -4.69 -1.96
C ALA A 228 -20.25 -5.93 -1.88
N GLY A 229 -20.81 -7.12 -2.17
CA GLY A 229 -20.07 -8.36 -2.26
C GLY A 229 -19.47 -8.83 -0.94
N ALA A 230 -18.18 -8.53 -0.75
CA ALA A 230 -17.44 -8.89 0.45
C ALA A 230 -17.84 -8.05 1.68
N GLU A 231 -17.56 -8.56 2.88
CA GLU A 231 -17.79 -7.81 4.13
C GLU A 231 -16.86 -6.60 4.26
N SER A 232 -15.65 -6.70 3.70
CA SER A 232 -14.64 -5.63 3.70
C SER A 232 -13.66 -5.80 2.54
N TYR A 233 -12.92 -4.75 2.25
CA TYR A 233 -11.78 -4.74 1.33
C TYR A 233 -10.63 -3.92 1.91
N ASP A 234 -9.40 -4.22 1.50
CA ASP A 234 -8.22 -3.47 1.88
C ASP A 234 -8.09 -2.18 1.04
N ALA A 235 -8.09 -1.02 1.68
CA ALA A 235 -7.79 0.26 1.05
C ALA A 235 -6.35 0.68 1.35
N ASP A 236 -5.65 1.14 0.33
CA ASP A 236 -4.32 1.73 0.41
C ASP A 236 -4.46 3.24 0.49
N LEU A 237 -4.10 3.81 1.62
CA LEU A 237 -4.34 5.22 1.93
C LEU A 237 -3.05 5.92 2.33
N ALA A 238 -2.73 7.03 1.65
CA ALA A 238 -1.72 7.96 2.14
C ALA A 238 -2.21 8.62 3.44
N LEU A 239 -1.36 8.62 4.47
CA LEU A 239 -1.70 9.18 5.78
C LEU A 239 -1.79 10.72 5.70
N ASP A 240 -2.92 11.26 6.09
CA ASP A 240 -3.13 12.71 6.22
C ASP A 240 -2.58 13.19 7.57
N LEU A 241 -1.49 13.96 7.54
CA LEU A 241 -0.84 14.54 8.72
C LEU A 241 -1.23 16.01 8.98
N SER A 242 -2.16 16.58 8.16
CA SER A 242 -2.58 17.98 8.30
C SER A 242 -3.52 18.24 9.48
#